data_6e9af8c47c56a506167329e1b189029e
#
_entry.id   6e9af8c47c56a506167329e1b189029e
#
_cell.length_a   1.000
_cell.length_b   1.000
_cell.length_c   1.000
_cell.angle_alpha   90.00
_cell.angle_beta   90.00
_cell.angle_gamma   90.00
#
_symmetry.space_group_name_H-M   'P 1'
#
loop_
_entity.id
_entity.type
_entity.pdbx_description
1 polymer ?
#
loop_
_entity_poly.entity_id
_entity_poly.type
_entity_poly.pdbx_seq_one_letter_code
_entity_poly.pdbx_strand_id
1 'polypeptide(L)'
;MASTAAAQQRKAVLLEARMRGLTGSEASSAFAPAQTTSLDPPVTEVGFRSPATSREGVSTKPASGSSSMTGVLPPGAPAPREPSPLKRKAGDGMGPPPARRKSAQPRKLPTSKRASSDGGDERLKSAEAKASGLSQELERVREAASKEGEATRQKLQLTRDALENALRATAEADARKARRDVADAAFELGRATYVAGSLGGRDAWEDGDAARRLKDREEELRRRREDETKVKRSIRESKKKGLDGATADEAAKYRARKLKKDEELLAGEKARLHQRKLTHAREWQRVRCEDASVFKHRPTLHGKYLLQRLLGKGGFSEVWLSYDLDNCRNVAVKFHTLDSSWGDEKKRAYVRHAAREYSIQRDLQHDRIVRLHDVFEVDADTFATVLEYCSGDDLDLLLRERGRLKENDAKAILLQILSGLKYLHAPTGTGNDRRRAIIHYDLKPGNILFDQRGDAKITDFGLSKIV
;
A
#
# COMPACT_ATOMS: atom_id res chain seq x y z
N MET A 1 -1.78 -8.75 23.80
CA MET A 1 -0.90 -8.89 22.62
C MET A 1 -0.48 -10.34 22.33
N ALA A 2 -0.04 -11.15 23.31
CA ALA A 2 0.35 -12.56 23.07
C ALA A 2 -0.79 -13.44 22.52
N SER A 3 -2.05 -13.22 22.93
CA SER A 3 -3.22 -13.98 22.47
C SER A 3 -3.52 -13.77 20.98
N THR A 4 -3.31 -12.56 20.46
CA THR A 4 -3.57 -12.19 19.06
C THR A 4 -2.53 -12.84 18.12
N ALA A 5 -1.25 -12.84 18.51
CA ALA A 5 -0.18 -13.45 17.72
C ALA A 5 -0.35 -14.98 17.62
N ALA A 6 -0.74 -15.64 18.72
CA ALA A 6 -1.01 -17.08 18.73
C ALA A 6 -2.24 -17.43 17.88
N ALA A 7 -3.28 -16.60 17.87
CA ALA A 7 -4.47 -16.78 17.01
C ALA A 7 -4.13 -16.63 15.52
N GLN A 8 -3.31 -15.63 15.17
CA GLN A 8 -2.83 -15.44 13.80
C GLN A 8 -1.91 -16.57 13.34
N GLN A 9 -1.05 -17.08 14.22
CA GLN A 9 -0.20 -18.22 13.92
C GLN A 9 -1.02 -19.50 13.68
N ARG A 10 -2.07 -19.75 14.48
CA ARG A 10 -3.01 -20.86 14.26
C ARG A 10 -3.76 -20.73 12.93
N LYS A 11 -4.22 -19.52 12.56
CA LYS A 11 -4.86 -19.25 11.27
C LYS A 11 -3.92 -19.55 10.10
N ALA A 12 -2.66 -19.12 10.16
CA ALA A 12 -1.67 -19.38 9.12
C ALA A 12 -1.37 -20.89 8.95
N VAL A 13 -1.20 -21.61 10.05
CA VAL A 13 -0.97 -23.07 10.05
C VAL A 13 -2.20 -23.82 9.53
N LEU A 14 -3.41 -23.41 9.91
CA LEU A 14 -4.65 -23.98 9.39
C LEU A 14 -4.84 -23.69 7.90
N LEU A 15 -4.54 -22.46 7.45
CA LEU A 15 -4.55 -22.07 6.04
C LEU A 15 -3.59 -22.97 5.25
N GLU A 16 -2.36 -23.11 5.72
CA GLU A 16 -1.34 -23.94 5.10
C GLU A 16 -1.72 -25.44 5.08
N ALA A 17 -2.26 -25.97 6.17
CA ALA A 17 -2.72 -27.36 6.27
C ALA A 17 -3.92 -27.65 5.35
N ARG A 18 -4.89 -26.73 5.28
CA ARG A 18 -6.09 -26.88 4.47
C ARG A 18 -5.79 -26.77 2.97
N MET A 19 -4.94 -25.82 2.58
CA MET A 19 -4.49 -25.66 1.19
C MET A 19 -3.57 -26.80 0.71
N ARG A 20 -2.97 -27.57 1.64
CA ARG A 20 -2.22 -28.79 1.32
C ARG A 20 -3.09 -30.04 1.17
N GLY A 21 -4.39 -29.96 1.48
CA GLY A 21 -5.28 -31.12 1.52
C GLY A 21 -4.92 -32.12 2.63
N LEU A 22 -4.18 -31.68 3.64
CA LEU A 22 -3.74 -32.50 4.75
C LEU A 22 -4.81 -32.50 5.84
N THR A 23 -5.52 -33.63 6.01
CA THR A 23 -6.37 -33.84 7.16
C THR A 23 -5.51 -34.16 8.39
N GLY A 24 -5.53 -33.33 9.37
CA GLY A 24 -5.35 -33.43 10.82
C GLY A 24 -4.15 -34.16 11.45
N SER A 25 -3.37 -35.02 10.81
CA SER A 25 -2.33 -35.82 11.50
C SER A 25 -0.87 -35.53 11.12
N GLU A 26 -0.59 -34.79 10.06
CA GLU A 26 0.79 -34.56 9.59
C GLU A 26 1.33 -33.13 9.86
N ALA A 27 0.56 -32.27 10.49
CA ALA A 27 0.97 -30.88 10.73
C ALA A 27 2.13 -30.70 11.72
N SER A 28 2.50 -31.77 12.44
CA SER A 28 3.54 -31.71 13.49
C SER A 28 4.96 -32.03 13.00
N SER A 29 5.15 -32.62 11.80
CA SER A 29 6.48 -33.01 11.31
C SER A 29 7.12 -32.07 10.28
N ALA A 30 6.46 -30.95 9.91
CA ALA A 30 6.89 -30.07 8.82
C ALA A 30 7.96 -29.03 9.20
N PHE A 31 8.55 -29.11 10.37
CA PHE A 31 9.60 -28.19 10.84
C PHE A 31 11.02 -28.77 10.82
N ALA A 32 11.36 -29.59 9.82
CA ALA A 32 12.76 -29.97 9.58
C ALA A 32 13.32 -29.14 8.39
N PRO A 33 14.56 -28.63 8.47
CA PRO A 33 15.15 -27.85 7.39
C PRO A 33 15.44 -28.76 6.18
N ALA A 34 14.76 -28.53 5.06
CA ALA A 34 14.98 -29.24 3.82
C ALA A 34 16.30 -28.82 3.18
N GLN A 35 17.11 -29.80 2.81
CA GLN A 35 18.31 -29.66 2.00
C GLN A 35 17.96 -29.12 0.61
N THR A 36 18.81 -28.20 0.14
CA THR A 36 18.69 -27.48 -1.13
C THR A 36 18.91 -28.39 -2.31
N THR A 37 17.89 -28.56 -3.16
CA THR A 37 18.10 -28.87 -4.58
C THR A 37 17.54 -27.70 -5.38
N SER A 38 18.43 -27.06 -6.13
CA SER A 38 18.16 -25.94 -7.01
C SER A 38 17.41 -26.41 -8.25
N LEU A 39 16.18 -25.95 -8.41
CA LEU A 39 15.47 -25.93 -9.69
C LEU A 39 14.67 -24.64 -9.72
N ASP A 40 15.22 -23.64 -10.41
CA ASP A 40 14.52 -22.40 -10.74
C ASP A 40 13.51 -22.67 -11.85
N PRO A 41 12.24 -22.26 -11.68
CA PRO A 41 11.30 -22.24 -12.81
C PRO A 41 11.56 -21.00 -13.68
N PRO A 42 11.36 -21.08 -15.01
CA PRO A 42 11.58 -19.97 -15.91
C PRO A 42 10.57 -18.84 -15.60
N VAL A 43 11.10 -17.67 -15.30
CA VAL A 43 10.34 -16.42 -15.18
C VAL A 43 10.01 -15.99 -16.61
N THR A 44 8.79 -16.21 -17.07
CA THR A 44 8.27 -15.52 -18.25
C THR A 44 7.85 -14.12 -17.85
N GLU A 45 8.79 -13.19 -17.96
CA GLU A 45 8.49 -11.77 -17.99
C GLU A 45 7.67 -11.45 -19.25
N VAL A 46 6.40 -11.09 -19.05
CA VAL A 46 5.66 -10.35 -20.07
C VAL A 46 6.12 -8.89 -19.97
N GLY A 47 7.30 -8.65 -20.53
CA GLY A 47 7.85 -7.31 -20.67
C GLY A 47 7.11 -6.55 -21.76
N PHE A 48 6.48 -5.45 -21.40
CA PHE A 48 6.11 -4.41 -22.34
C PHE A 48 7.39 -3.83 -22.97
N ARG A 49 7.74 -4.28 -24.17
CA ARG A 49 8.76 -3.62 -24.98
C ARG A 49 8.17 -2.35 -25.56
N SER A 50 8.64 -1.21 -25.07
CA SER A 50 8.54 0.06 -25.78
C SER A 50 9.36 0.00 -27.07
N PRO A 51 8.90 0.60 -28.19
CA PRO A 51 9.69 0.63 -29.41
C PRO A 51 10.97 1.44 -29.20
N ALA A 52 12.08 0.84 -29.59
CA ALA A 52 13.41 1.43 -29.58
C ALA A 52 13.45 2.70 -30.44
N THR A 53 13.72 3.85 -29.84
CA THR A 53 14.18 5.03 -30.56
C THR A 53 15.69 4.91 -30.74
N SER A 54 16.11 4.87 -32.00
CA SER A 54 17.49 4.89 -32.44
C SER A 54 18.21 6.10 -31.84
N ARG A 55 19.31 5.84 -31.14
CA ARG A 55 20.24 6.86 -30.68
C ARG A 55 21.20 7.19 -31.82
N GLU A 56 21.09 8.40 -32.36
CA GLU A 56 22.26 9.07 -32.98
C GLU A 56 22.84 10.02 -31.95
N GLY A 57 24.13 9.85 -31.72
CA GLY A 57 24.87 10.64 -30.77
C GLY A 57 25.27 11.99 -31.32
N VAL A 58 25.07 13.05 -30.53
CA VAL A 58 25.79 14.31 -30.70
C VAL A 58 26.29 14.74 -29.30
N SER A 59 27.62 14.73 -29.23
CA SER A 59 28.40 15.29 -28.13
C SER A 59 28.42 16.80 -28.22
N THR A 60 28.02 17.51 -27.13
CA THR A 60 28.54 18.87 -26.87
C THR A 60 28.58 19.14 -25.37
N LYS A 61 29.75 19.64 -24.97
CA LYS A 61 30.12 20.05 -23.61
C LYS A 61 29.38 21.32 -23.11
N PRO A 62 29.40 21.56 -21.80
CA PRO A 62 28.53 22.57 -21.14
C PRO A 62 29.20 23.97 -21.09
N ALA A 63 28.32 24.98 -21.11
CA ALA A 63 28.67 26.33 -20.71
C ALA A 63 27.97 26.68 -19.39
N SER A 64 28.77 27.19 -18.47
CA SER A 64 28.44 27.73 -17.16
C SER A 64 27.60 28.99 -17.24
N GLY A 65 26.61 29.11 -16.38
CA GLY A 65 25.85 30.34 -16.17
C GLY A 65 25.10 30.34 -14.87
N SER A 66 25.69 30.96 -13.86
CA SER A 66 25.10 31.22 -12.55
C SER A 66 23.99 32.27 -12.65
N SER A 67 22.84 32.04 -12.06
CA SER A 67 21.97 33.10 -11.61
C SER A 67 21.13 32.64 -10.42
N SER A 68 21.40 33.26 -9.30
CA SER A 68 20.67 33.21 -8.04
C SER A 68 19.32 33.92 -8.16
N MET A 69 18.23 33.30 -7.78
CA MET A 69 17.03 34.00 -7.33
C MET A 69 16.49 33.34 -6.04
N THR A 70 16.58 34.13 -5.00
CA THR A 70 15.97 34.00 -3.69
C THR A 70 14.46 34.19 -3.82
N GLY A 71 13.70 33.13 -3.50
CA GLY A 71 12.24 33.19 -3.37
C GLY A 71 11.86 33.05 -1.89
N VAL A 72 11.31 34.14 -1.35
CA VAL A 72 10.84 34.36 0.01
C VAL A 72 9.62 33.49 0.27
N LEU A 73 9.64 32.71 1.38
CA LEU A 73 8.48 32.05 1.99
C LEU A 73 7.74 33.03 2.92
N PRO A 74 6.40 33.02 2.97
CA PRO A 74 5.66 33.78 3.97
C PRO A 74 5.65 33.09 5.34
N PRO A 75 5.56 33.84 6.46
CA PRO A 75 5.69 33.33 7.81
C PRO A 75 4.35 32.87 8.41
N GLY A 76 4.43 31.78 9.17
CA GLY A 76 3.76 31.66 10.46
C GLY A 76 2.37 31.05 10.52
N ALA A 77 2.31 29.78 10.92
CA ALA A 77 1.24 29.29 11.78
C ALA A 77 1.88 28.57 12.99
N PRO A 78 1.35 28.77 14.24
CA PRO A 78 2.01 28.32 15.46
C PRO A 78 1.81 26.81 15.69
N ALA A 79 2.87 26.16 16.16
CA ALA A 79 2.88 24.78 16.60
C ALA A 79 1.99 24.53 17.82
N PRO A 80 1.32 23.38 17.95
CA PRO A 80 0.63 23.00 19.16
C PRO A 80 1.64 22.62 20.28
N ARG A 81 1.41 23.18 21.47
CA ARG A 81 2.20 22.95 22.67
C ARG A 81 2.01 21.52 23.18
N GLU A 82 3.11 20.86 23.45
CA GLU A 82 3.15 19.61 24.21
C GLU A 82 2.70 19.85 25.68
N PRO A 83 1.95 18.92 26.28
CA PRO A 83 1.67 18.98 27.72
C PRO A 83 2.87 18.48 28.53
N SER A 84 3.33 19.32 29.45
CA SER A 84 4.41 19.05 30.40
C SER A 84 4.07 17.87 31.32
N PRO A 85 5.08 17.08 31.77
CA PRO A 85 4.85 15.94 32.65
C PRO A 85 4.60 16.39 34.08
N LEU A 86 3.51 15.92 34.68
CA LEU A 86 3.17 16.05 36.09
C LEU A 86 4.22 15.34 36.96
N LYS A 87 4.91 16.10 37.77
CA LYS A 87 5.81 15.63 38.87
C LYS A 87 5.01 14.82 39.88
N ARG A 88 5.23 13.53 39.96
CA ARG A 88 4.82 12.70 41.08
C ARG A 88 5.86 12.86 42.19
N LYS A 89 5.39 13.30 43.38
CA LYS A 89 6.16 13.31 44.65
C LYS A 89 6.49 11.88 45.03
N ALA A 90 7.76 11.66 45.36
CA ALA A 90 8.23 10.47 46.05
C ALA A 90 7.64 10.44 47.48
N GLY A 91 7.06 9.35 47.87
CA GLY A 91 6.67 8.99 49.22
C GLY A 91 7.35 7.69 49.61
N ASP A 92 8.10 7.81 50.70
CA ASP A 92 8.98 6.82 51.30
C ASP A 92 8.31 5.52 51.75
N GLY A 93 9.09 4.45 51.80
CA GLY A 93 8.98 3.43 52.82
C GLY A 93 8.46 2.06 52.40
N MET A 94 9.28 1.24 51.76
CA MET A 94 9.10 -0.21 51.80
C MET A 94 10.11 -0.82 52.77
N GLY A 95 9.61 -1.22 53.94
CA GLY A 95 10.32 -2.07 54.87
C GLY A 95 10.32 -3.54 54.39
N PRO A 96 11.29 -4.35 54.86
CA PRO A 96 11.47 -5.71 54.40
C PRO A 96 10.39 -6.70 54.90
N PRO A 97 10.18 -7.82 54.27
CA PRO A 97 9.13 -8.79 54.60
C PRO A 97 9.47 -9.54 55.89
N PRO A 98 8.47 -9.86 56.75
CA PRO A 98 8.73 -10.53 58.04
C PRO A 98 9.03 -12.03 57.84
N ALA A 99 10.02 -12.47 58.63
CA ALA A 99 10.50 -13.83 58.70
C ALA A 99 9.44 -14.84 59.17
N ARG A 100 9.53 -16.01 58.56
CA ARG A 100 8.77 -17.24 58.84
C ARG A 100 8.83 -17.61 60.33
N ARG A 101 7.72 -17.47 61.06
CA ARG A 101 7.61 -17.92 62.48
C ARG A 101 7.22 -19.40 62.53
N LYS A 102 7.95 -20.11 63.39
CA LYS A 102 7.80 -21.54 63.74
C LYS A 102 6.48 -21.79 64.46
N SER A 103 5.95 -23.00 64.22
CA SER A 103 4.81 -23.59 64.88
C SER A 103 4.85 -23.50 66.40
N ALA A 104 3.81 -22.91 67.00
CA ALA A 104 3.53 -22.94 68.43
C ALA A 104 2.31 -23.81 68.68
N GLN A 105 2.42 -24.68 69.66
CA GLN A 105 1.42 -25.68 70.16
C GLN A 105 0.14 -24.98 70.69
N PRO A 106 -1.00 -25.68 70.69
CA PRO A 106 -2.30 -25.09 71.09
C PRO A 106 -2.33 -24.93 72.64
N ARG A 107 -2.50 -23.68 73.08
CA ARG A 107 -2.87 -23.37 74.46
C ARG A 107 -4.34 -23.65 74.66
N LYS A 108 -4.67 -24.40 75.77
CA LYS A 108 -6.03 -24.66 76.26
C LYS A 108 -6.71 -23.33 76.59
N LEU A 109 -7.91 -23.11 76.04
CA LEU A 109 -8.81 -22.02 76.33
C LEU A 109 -9.47 -22.26 77.73
N PRO A 110 -9.61 -21.22 78.54
CA PRO A 110 -10.42 -21.30 79.76
C PRO A 110 -11.91 -21.31 79.38
N THR A 111 -12.65 -22.20 79.98
CA THR A 111 -14.12 -22.24 79.93
C THR A 111 -14.71 -21.01 80.60
N SER A 112 -15.24 -20.06 79.82
CA SER A 112 -16.03 -18.95 80.32
C SER A 112 -17.50 -19.17 80.10
N LYS A 113 -18.20 -18.90 81.08
CA LYS A 113 -19.65 -19.02 81.38
C LYS A 113 -20.52 -18.59 80.19
N ARG A 114 -21.54 -19.42 79.94
CA ARG A 114 -22.73 -19.17 79.12
C ARG A 114 -23.37 -17.84 79.43
N ALA A 115 -23.19 -16.83 78.60
CA ALA A 115 -23.97 -15.59 78.60
C ALA A 115 -25.06 -15.72 77.51
N SER A 116 -26.22 -15.34 77.84
CA SER A 116 -27.52 -15.41 77.16
C SER A 116 -27.48 -15.22 75.64
N SER A 117 -28.08 -16.18 74.94
CA SER A 117 -28.12 -16.33 73.47
C SER A 117 -29.04 -15.39 72.70
N ASP A 118 -29.56 -14.32 73.34
CA ASP A 118 -30.61 -13.50 72.74
C ASP A 118 -30.11 -12.31 71.87
N GLY A 119 -28.91 -11.79 72.11
CA GLY A 119 -28.32 -10.67 71.36
C GLY A 119 -27.52 -11.08 70.11
N GLY A 120 -27.19 -12.38 69.98
CA GLY A 120 -26.45 -12.93 68.78
C GLY A 120 -27.36 -13.17 67.58
N ASP A 121 -28.55 -13.67 67.85
CA ASP A 121 -29.50 -14.00 66.77
C ASP A 121 -30.12 -12.74 66.11
N GLU A 122 -30.34 -11.66 66.84
CA GLU A 122 -30.80 -10.38 66.27
C GLU A 122 -29.75 -9.72 65.36
N ARG A 123 -28.48 -9.80 65.80
CA ARG A 123 -27.34 -9.30 64.96
C ARG A 123 -27.14 -10.13 63.69
N LEU A 124 -27.35 -11.44 63.79
CA LEU A 124 -27.25 -12.33 62.63
C LEU A 124 -28.37 -12.06 61.66
N LYS A 125 -29.61 -11.98 62.12
CA LYS A 125 -30.81 -11.64 61.27
C LYS A 125 -30.70 -10.25 60.63
N SER A 126 -30.12 -9.27 61.34
CA SER A 126 -29.88 -7.94 60.78
C SER A 126 -28.76 -7.94 59.73
N ALA A 127 -27.74 -8.75 59.90
CA ALA A 127 -26.67 -8.91 58.92
C ALA A 127 -27.16 -9.66 57.67
N GLU A 128 -27.97 -10.72 57.83
CA GLU A 128 -28.60 -11.45 56.72
C GLU A 128 -29.57 -10.57 55.92
N ALA A 129 -30.41 -9.74 56.60
CA ALA A 129 -31.29 -8.79 55.91
C ALA A 129 -30.51 -7.74 55.11
N LYS A 130 -29.38 -7.24 55.65
CA LYS A 130 -28.51 -6.32 54.95
C LYS A 130 -27.77 -7.00 53.76
N ALA A 131 -27.33 -8.24 53.93
CA ALA A 131 -26.73 -9.02 52.84
C ALA A 131 -27.75 -9.29 51.72
N SER A 132 -28.98 -9.64 52.04
CA SER A 132 -30.05 -9.80 51.06
C SER A 132 -30.37 -8.50 50.31
N GLY A 133 -30.47 -7.37 51.06
CA GLY A 133 -30.67 -6.06 50.43
C GLY A 133 -29.53 -5.66 49.47
N LEU A 134 -28.30 -5.88 49.89
CA LEU A 134 -27.12 -5.64 49.03
C LEU A 134 -27.09 -6.56 47.80
N SER A 135 -27.50 -7.82 47.96
CA SER A 135 -27.61 -8.76 46.83
C SER A 135 -28.66 -8.31 45.81
N GLN A 136 -29.82 -7.86 46.27
CA GLN A 136 -30.85 -7.34 45.36
C GLN A 136 -30.43 -6.04 44.67
N GLU A 137 -29.72 -5.16 45.35
CA GLU A 137 -29.18 -3.94 44.74
C GLU A 137 -28.08 -4.25 43.71
N LEU A 138 -27.20 -5.19 44.01
CA LEU A 138 -26.17 -5.67 43.07
C LEU A 138 -26.84 -6.25 41.79
N GLU A 139 -27.90 -7.01 41.94
CA GLU A 139 -28.60 -7.59 40.80
C GLU A 139 -29.26 -6.52 39.94
N ARG A 140 -29.91 -5.52 40.54
CA ARG A 140 -30.46 -4.34 39.83
C ARG A 140 -29.39 -3.58 39.06
N VAL A 141 -28.22 -3.33 39.66
CA VAL A 141 -27.10 -2.65 39.02
C VAL A 141 -26.55 -3.48 37.84
N ARG A 142 -26.46 -4.80 38.00
CA ARG A 142 -26.06 -5.71 36.91
C ARG A 142 -27.03 -5.71 35.74
N GLU A 143 -28.33 -5.76 36.03
CA GLU A 143 -29.36 -5.70 35.00
C GLU A 143 -29.35 -4.35 34.25
N ALA A 144 -29.21 -3.24 34.97
CA ALA A 144 -29.09 -1.91 34.37
C ALA A 144 -27.87 -1.80 33.48
N ALA A 145 -26.71 -2.26 33.95
CA ALA A 145 -25.46 -2.28 33.16
C ALA A 145 -25.57 -3.19 31.93
N SER A 146 -26.27 -4.33 32.04
CA SER A 146 -26.52 -5.22 30.90
C SER A 146 -27.36 -4.54 29.83
N LYS A 147 -28.49 -3.90 30.24
CA LYS A 147 -29.37 -3.16 29.31
C LYS A 147 -28.67 -1.99 28.64
N GLU A 148 -27.83 -1.23 29.37
CA GLU A 148 -27.05 -0.14 28.83
C GLU A 148 -26.01 -0.67 27.85
N GLY A 149 -25.34 -1.79 28.17
CA GLY A 149 -24.41 -2.49 27.29
C GLY A 149 -25.05 -2.96 25.98
N GLU A 150 -26.26 -3.51 26.06
CA GLU A 150 -27.03 -3.94 24.88
C GLU A 150 -27.45 -2.74 24.01
N ALA A 151 -27.95 -1.67 24.61
CA ALA A 151 -28.32 -0.44 23.90
C ALA A 151 -27.09 0.18 23.19
N THR A 152 -25.92 0.16 23.84
CA THR A 152 -24.66 0.65 23.26
C THR A 152 -24.21 -0.22 22.09
N ARG A 153 -24.31 -1.55 22.19
CA ARG A 153 -24.00 -2.49 21.08
C ARG A 153 -24.93 -2.25 19.89
N GLN A 154 -26.23 -2.06 20.13
CA GLN A 154 -27.18 -1.77 19.06
C GLN A 154 -26.87 -0.46 18.35
N LYS A 155 -26.56 0.62 19.10
CA LYS A 155 -26.15 1.89 18.51
C LYS A 155 -24.87 1.74 17.68
N LEU A 156 -23.88 1.00 18.18
CA LEU A 156 -22.62 0.74 17.47
C LEU A 156 -22.88 -0.02 16.16
N GLN A 157 -23.75 -1.05 16.21
CA GLN A 157 -24.09 -1.82 15.01
C GLN A 157 -24.80 -0.95 13.97
N LEU A 158 -25.78 -0.15 14.36
CA LEU A 158 -26.47 0.79 13.45
C LEU A 158 -25.51 1.79 12.82
N THR A 159 -24.56 2.32 13.61
CA THR A 159 -23.55 3.25 13.11
C THR A 159 -22.61 2.57 12.11
N ARG A 160 -22.21 1.33 12.41
CA ARG A 160 -21.37 0.50 11.52
C ARG A 160 -22.09 0.23 10.19
N ASP A 161 -23.35 -0.18 10.24
CA ASP A 161 -24.14 -0.47 9.04
C ASP A 161 -24.33 0.80 8.17
N ALA A 162 -24.59 1.95 8.82
CA ALA A 162 -24.67 3.23 8.14
C ALA A 162 -23.33 3.62 7.48
N LEU A 163 -22.21 3.42 8.17
CA LEU A 163 -20.86 3.66 7.62
C LEU A 163 -20.58 2.73 6.43
N GLU A 164 -20.85 1.44 6.56
CA GLU A 164 -20.66 0.47 5.47
C GLU A 164 -21.47 0.86 4.24
N ASN A 165 -22.75 1.21 4.42
CA ASN A 165 -23.61 1.64 3.32
C ASN A 165 -23.12 2.92 2.65
N ALA A 166 -22.68 3.91 3.42
CA ALA A 166 -22.12 5.15 2.90
C ALA A 166 -20.82 4.92 2.10
N LEU A 167 -19.90 4.11 2.63
CA LEU A 167 -18.66 3.75 1.97
C LEU A 167 -18.89 2.94 0.68
N ARG A 168 -19.85 2.01 0.69
CA ARG A 168 -20.26 1.25 -0.47
C ARG A 168 -20.81 2.15 -1.57
N ALA A 169 -21.75 3.05 -1.22
CA ALA A 169 -22.31 4.01 -2.16
C ALA A 169 -21.23 4.93 -2.76
N THR A 170 -20.27 5.38 -1.96
CA THR A 170 -19.13 6.17 -2.41
C THR A 170 -18.25 5.38 -3.37
N ALA A 171 -17.87 4.15 -3.01
CA ALA A 171 -17.04 3.29 -3.86
C ALA A 171 -17.70 2.98 -5.22
N GLU A 172 -19.03 2.78 -5.24
CA GLU A 172 -19.79 2.61 -6.47
C GLU A 172 -19.86 3.89 -7.31
N ALA A 173 -20.03 5.04 -6.66
CA ALA A 173 -20.05 6.33 -7.35
C ALA A 173 -18.69 6.63 -7.99
N ASP A 174 -17.59 6.38 -7.27
CA ASP A 174 -16.21 6.53 -7.75
C ASP A 174 -15.93 5.58 -8.93
N ALA A 175 -16.40 4.34 -8.84
CA ALA A 175 -16.25 3.39 -9.92
C ALA A 175 -17.03 3.81 -11.19
N ARG A 176 -18.26 4.31 -11.03
CA ARG A 176 -19.04 4.85 -12.16
C ARG A 176 -18.36 6.08 -12.76
N LYS A 177 -17.80 6.95 -11.92
CA LYS A 177 -17.03 8.11 -12.35
C LYS A 177 -15.79 7.69 -13.14
N ALA A 178 -14.97 6.78 -12.60
CA ALA A 178 -13.76 6.30 -13.26
C ALA A 178 -14.06 5.71 -14.67
N ARG A 179 -15.15 4.95 -14.81
CA ARG A 179 -15.57 4.43 -16.12
C ARG A 179 -15.95 5.52 -17.10
N ARG A 180 -16.67 6.55 -16.65
CA ARG A 180 -17.00 7.72 -17.49
C ARG A 180 -15.73 8.48 -17.88
N ASP A 181 -14.86 8.80 -16.91
CA ASP A 181 -13.62 9.53 -17.16
C ASP A 181 -12.73 8.79 -18.18
N VAL A 182 -12.66 7.45 -18.10
CA VAL A 182 -11.94 6.62 -19.07
C VAL A 182 -12.61 6.66 -20.45
N ALA A 183 -13.94 6.60 -20.53
CA ALA A 183 -14.67 6.65 -21.80
C ALA A 183 -14.53 8.03 -22.47
N ASP A 184 -14.66 9.10 -21.70
CA ASP A 184 -14.53 10.49 -22.18
C ASP A 184 -13.09 10.77 -22.65
N ALA A 185 -12.10 10.32 -21.89
CA ALA A 185 -10.69 10.49 -22.24
C ALA A 185 -10.28 9.67 -23.48
N ALA A 186 -10.94 8.55 -23.76
CA ALA A 186 -10.61 7.70 -24.90
C ALA A 186 -10.78 8.42 -26.26
N PHE A 187 -11.74 9.32 -26.37
CA PHE A 187 -11.94 10.10 -27.60
C PHE A 187 -10.76 11.06 -27.86
N GLU A 188 -10.28 11.72 -26.84
CA GLU A 188 -9.17 12.70 -26.95
C GLU A 188 -7.81 12.02 -26.99
N LEU A 189 -7.56 11.06 -26.08
CA LEU A 189 -6.24 10.46 -25.86
C LEU A 189 -6.00 9.19 -26.65
N GLY A 190 -7.08 8.48 -27.00
CA GLY A 190 -7.01 7.17 -27.65
C GLY A 190 -7.47 6.03 -26.75
N ARG A 191 -7.49 4.83 -27.32
CA ARG A 191 -7.96 3.61 -26.66
C ARG A 191 -7.11 2.41 -27.02
N ALA A 192 -7.06 1.42 -26.15
CA ALA A 192 -6.51 0.13 -26.53
C ALA A 192 -7.53 -0.64 -27.37
N THR A 193 -7.07 -1.16 -28.49
CA THR A 193 -7.84 -2.00 -29.42
C THR A 193 -7.16 -3.36 -29.55
N TYR A 194 -7.96 -4.41 -29.73
CA TYR A 194 -7.42 -5.72 -29.99
C TYR A 194 -7.24 -5.91 -31.51
N VAL A 195 -6.00 -6.11 -31.93
CA VAL A 195 -5.70 -6.40 -33.35
C VAL A 195 -5.44 -7.89 -33.48
N ALA A 196 -6.35 -8.57 -34.21
CA ALA A 196 -6.19 -9.98 -34.53
C ALA A 196 -5.02 -10.16 -35.50
N GLY A 197 -4.16 -11.14 -35.26
CA GLY A 197 -3.06 -11.51 -36.14
C GLY A 197 -3.02 -13.03 -36.37
N SER A 198 -2.29 -13.48 -37.37
CA SER A 198 -2.16 -14.90 -37.75
C SER A 198 -1.51 -15.80 -36.69
N LEU A 199 -0.79 -15.21 -35.71
CA LEU A 199 -0.12 -15.89 -34.60
C LEU A 199 -0.75 -15.54 -33.22
N GLY A 200 -2.00 -15.07 -33.21
CA GLY A 200 -2.67 -14.55 -32.03
C GLY A 200 -2.84 -13.03 -32.10
N GLY A 201 -3.83 -12.51 -31.38
CA GLY A 201 -4.06 -11.06 -31.35
C GLY A 201 -3.20 -10.37 -30.30
N ARG A 202 -2.94 -9.09 -30.52
CA ARG A 202 -2.24 -8.22 -29.58
C ARG A 202 -3.04 -6.97 -29.28
N ASP A 203 -2.89 -6.45 -28.08
CA ASP A 203 -3.40 -5.12 -27.74
C ASP A 203 -2.56 -4.07 -28.50
N ALA A 204 -3.23 -3.21 -29.25
CA ALA A 204 -2.65 -2.07 -29.95
C ALA A 204 -3.30 -0.78 -29.44
N TRP A 205 -2.58 0.33 -29.51
CA TRP A 205 -3.10 1.63 -29.15
C TRP A 205 -3.58 2.39 -30.36
N GLU A 206 -4.86 2.77 -30.39
CA GLU A 206 -5.44 3.67 -31.38
C GLU A 206 -5.38 5.10 -30.86
N ASP A 207 -4.70 5.99 -31.59
CA ASP A 207 -4.52 7.38 -31.18
C ASP A 207 -5.82 8.19 -31.30
N GLY A 208 -6.12 8.97 -30.27
CA GLY A 208 -7.23 9.92 -30.24
C GLY A 208 -6.93 11.23 -30.96
N ASP A 209 -7.90 12.14 -30.92
CA ASP A 209 -7.87 13.41 -31.66
C ASP A 209 -6.71 14.32 -31.26
N ALA A 210 -6.30 14.35 -30.00
CA ALA A 210 -5.17 15.17 -29.58
C ALA A 210 -3.87 14.77 -30.29
N ALA A 211 -3.64 13.47 -30.49
CA ALA A 211 -2.45 12.99 -31.18
C ALA A 211 -2.49 13.35 -32.68
N ARG A 212 -3.67 13.22 -33.31
CA ARG A 212 -3.86 13.60 -34.72
C ARG A 212 -3.57 15.08 -34.92
N ARG A 213 -4.18 15.96 -34.10
CA ARG A 213 -3.93 17.42 -34.16
C ARG A 213 -2.45 17.80 -33.98
N LEU A 214 -1.73 17.12 -33.08
CA LEU A 214 -0.30 17.38 -32.90
C LEU A 214 0.52 16.87 -34.09
N LYS A 215 0.13 15.78 -34.72
CA LYS A 215 0.78 15.26 -35.92
C LYS A 215 0.60 16.19 -37.11
N ASP A 216 -0.60 16.73 -37.32
CA ASP A 216 -0.89 17.70 -38.38
C ASP A 216 -0.09 18.99 -38.18
N ARG A 217 -0.01 19.46 -36.93
CA ARG A 217 0.79 20.65 -36.60
C ARG A 217 2.30 20.41 -36.77
N GLU A 218 2.78 19.23 -36.47
CA GLU A 218 4.18 18.83 -36.72
C GLU A 218 4.48 18.86 -38.21
N GLU A 219 3.59 18.33 -39.04
CA GLU A 219 3.76 18.34 -40.47
C GLU A 219 3.72 19.75 -41.04
N GLU A 220 2.85 20.63 -40.53
CA GLU A 220 2.82 22.04 -40.89
C GLU A 220 4.15 22.75 -40.55
N LEU A 221 4.68 22.53 -39.33
CA LEU A 221 5.98 23.12 -38.94
C LEU A 221 7.13 22.57 -39.78
N ARG A 222 7.10 21.28 -40.14
CA ARG A 222 8.06 20.67 -41.03
C ARG A 222 8.06 21.35 -42.40
N ARG A 223 6.89 21.58 -43.00
CA ARG A 223 6.73 22.31 -44.28
C ARG A 223 7.28 23.74 -44.17
N ARG A 224 6.94 24.45 -43.10
CA ARG A 224 7.49 25.82 -42.85
C ARG A 224 9.01 25.82 -42.73
N ARG A 225 9.61 24.79 -42.11
CA ARG A 225 11.06 24.66 -42.00
C ARG A 225 11.73 24.40 -43.35
N GLU A 226 11.11 23.55 -44.18
CA GLU A 226 11.58 23.32 -45.54
C GLU A 226 11.56 24.59 -46.40
N ASP A 227 10.49 25.35 -46.30
CA ASP A 227 10.36 26.65 -47.02
C ASP A 227 11.35 27.71 -46.51
N GLU A 228 11.58 27.79 -45.20
CA GLU A 228 12.58 28.67 -44.61
C GLU A 228 14.00 28.29 -45.06
N THR A 229 14.29 27.00 -45.23
CA THR A 229 15.58 26.56 -45.78
C THR A 229 15.78 26.93 -47.25
N LYS A 230 14.70 26.87 -48.06
CA LYS A 230 14.72 27.34 -49.47
C LYS A 230 14.95 28.85 -49.54
N VAL A 231 14.27 29.63 -48.69
CA VAL A 231 14.45 31.11 -48.62
C VAL A 231 15.89 31.47 -48.22
N LYS A 232 16.43 30.83 -47.19
CA LYS A 232 17.86 31.02 -46.79
C LYS A 232 18.84 30.70 -47.89
N ARG A 233 18.59 29.66 -48.66
CA ARG A 233 19.42 29.28 -49.81
C ARG A 233 19.35 30.37 -50.89
N SER A 234 18.17 30.87 -51.24
CA SER A 234 17.97 31.93 -52.22
C SER A 234 18.67 33.25 -51.81
N ILE A 235 18.52 33.67 -50.52
CA ILE A 235 19.23 34.85 -49.99
C ILE A 235 20.74 34.70 -50.10
N ARG A 236 21.25 33.50 -49.78
CA ARG A 236 22.71 33.21 -49.90
C ARG A 236 23.19 33.30 -51.33
N GLU A 237 22.42 32.81 -52.29
CA GLU A 237 22.73 32.90 -53.74
C GLU A 237 22.66 34.35 -54.24
N SER A 238 21.67 35.16 -53.80
CA SER A 238 21.58 36.58 -54.14
C SER A 238 22.76 37.39 -53.58
N LYS A 239 23.17 37.11 -52.33
CA LYS A 239 24.38 37.74 -51.73
C LYS A 239 25.65 37.41 -52.50
N LYS A 240 25.77 36.18 -53.04
CA LYS A 240 26.92 35.81 -53.91
C LYS A 240 26.96 36.58 -55.24
N LYS A 241 25.80 37.02 -55.71
CA LYS A 241 25.63 37.83 -56.92
C LYS A 241 25.77 39.35 -56.67
N GLY A 242 26.11 39.76 -55.44
CA GLY A 242 26.34 41.18 -55.10
C GLY A 242 25.02 41.98 -54.87
N LEU A 243 23.87 41.34 -54.78
CA LEU A 243 22.61 41.99 -54.51
C LEU A 243 22.44 42.28 -53.01
N ASP A 244 22.00 43.48 -52.67
CA ASP A 244 21.69 43.83 -51.28
C ASP A 244 20.44 43.06 -50.78
N GLY A 245 20.66 42.21 -49.82
CA GLY A 245 19.60 41.38 -49.21
C GLY A 245 19.47 41.60 -47.71
N ALA A 246 19.89 42.71 -47.17
CA ALA A 246 19.95 42.95 -45.71
C ALA A 246 18.55 42.83 -45.06
N THR A 247 17.51 43.41 -45.63
CA THR A 247 16.12 43.35 -45.12
C THR A 247 15.53 41.95 -45.24
N ALA A 248 15.84 41.20 -46.33
CA ALA A 248 15.40 39.84 -46.54
C ALA A 248 16.08 38.86 -45.52
N ASP A 249 17.34 39.10 -45.18
CA ASP A 249 18.10 38.33 -44.21
C ASP A 249 17.54 38.53 -42.78
N GLU A 250 17.17 39.77 -42.43
CA GLU A 250 16.57 40.06 -41.12
C GLU A 250 15.17 39.41 -40.99
N ALA A 251 14.34 39.53 -42.00
CA ALA A 251 13.05 38.84 -42.06
C ALA A 251 13.18 37.32 -41.96
N ALA A 252 14.20 36.73 -42.61
CA ALA A 252 14.47 35.28 -42.49
C ALA A 252 14.94 34.90 -41.09
N LYS A 253 15.78 35.73 -40.43
CA LYS A 253 16.16 35.51 -39.04
C LYS A 253 14.99 35.58 -38.07
N TYR A 254 14.08 36.54 -38.29
CA TYR A 254 12.86 36.62 -37.47
C TYR A 254 11.98 35.40 -37.63
N ARG A 255 11.72 34.95 -38.88
CA ARG A 255 10.92 33.73 -39.16
C ARG A 255 11.57 32.48 -38.53
N ALA A 256 12.90 32.33 -38.62
CA ALA A 256 13.60 31.24 -38.02
C ALA A 256 13.49 31.20 -36.49
N ARG A 257 13.57 32.38 -35.82
CA ARG A 257 13.36 32.46 -34.36
C ARG A 257 11.91 32.07 -33.97
N LYS A 258 10.93 32.54 -34.74
CA LYS A 258 9.52 32.17 -34.52
C LYS A 258 9.30 30.67 -34.72
N LEU A 259 9.83 30.08 -35.78
CA LEU A 259 9.73 28.66 -36.06
C LEU A 259 10.37 27.81 -34.92
N LYS A 260 11.54 28.21 -34.44
CA LYS A 260 12.20 27.54 -33.30
C LYS A 260 11.32 27.58 -32.06
N LYS A 261 10.69 28.71 -31.76
CA LYS A 261 9.77 28.86 -30.62
C LYS A 261 8.54 27.94 -30.78
N ASP A 262 7.98 27.85 -31.99
CA ASP A 262 6.81 27.01 -32.28
C ASP A 262 7.20 25.54 -32.17
N GLU A 263 8.40 25.13 -32.60
CA GLU A 263 8.93 23.76 -32.43
C GLU A 263 9.12 23.40 -30.95
N GLU A 264 9.66 24.32 -30.12
CA GLU A 264 9.80 24.14 -28.66
C GLU A 264 8.43 23.98 -27.96
N LEU A 265 7.44 24.78 -28.36
CA LEU A 265 6.08 24.66 -27.85
C LEU A 265 5.46 23.30 -28.21
N LEU A 266 5.59 22.88 -29.48
CA LEU A 266 5.10 21.58 -29.93
C LEU A 266 5.75 20.43 -29.19
N ALA A 267 7.05 20.48 -28.96
CA ALA A 267 7.77 19.47 -28.16
C ALA A 267 7.21 19.38 -26.71
N GLY A 268 6.93 20.53 -26.10
CA GLY A 268 6.30 20.58 -24.78
C GLY A 268 4.87 20.00 -24.77
N GLU A 269 4.06 20.29 -25.79
CA GLU A 269 2.72 19.74 -25.95
C GLU A 269 2.74 18.22 -26.16
N LYS A 270 3.68 17.71 -26.97
CA LYS A 270 3.89 16.27 -27.18
C LYS A 270 4.27 15.56 -25.88
N ALA A 271 5.17 16.13 -25.10
CA ALA A 271 5.55 15.57 -23.80
C ALA A 271 4.36 15.48 -22.84
N ARG A 272 3.55 16.55 -22.75
CA ARG A 272 2.33 16.54 -21.92
C ARG A 272 1.30 15.53 -22.41
N LEU A 273 1.08 15.43 -23.72
CA LEU A 273 0.17 14.44 -24.27
C LEU A 273 0.63 13.02 -23.98
N HIS A 274 1.94 12.76 -24.09
CA HIS A 274 2.52 11.45 -23.78
C HIS A 274 2.24 11.06 -22.31
N GLN A 275 2.46 11.97 -21.37
CA GLN A 275 2.14 11.73 -19.95
C GLN A 275 0.65 11.46 -19.73
N ARG A 276 -0.23 12.28 -20.32
CA ARG A 276 -1.69 12.06 -20.22
C ARG A 276 -2.10 10.71 -20.78
N LYS A 277 -1.52 10.26 -21.92
CA LYS A 277 -1.76 8.93 -22.48
C LYS A 277 -1.32 7.81 -21.54
N LEU A 278 -0.15 7.93 -20.91
CA LEU A 278 0.33 6.92 -19.96
C LEU A 278 -0.62 6.79 -18.74
N THR A 279 -1.06 7.91 -18.19
CA THR A 279 -2.02 7.92 -17.07
C THR A 279 -3.36 7.32 -17.49
N HIS A 280 -3.88 7.72 -18.67
CA HIS A 280 -5.14 7.20 -19.20
C HIS A 280 -5.06 5.69 -19.50
N ALA A 281 -3.99 5.22 -20.12
CA ALA A 281 -3.80 3.80 -20.42
C ALA A 281 -3.78 2.95 -19.14
N ARG A 282 -3.17 3.45 -18.08
CA ARG A 282 -3.12 2.81 -16.77
C ARG A 282 -4.51 2.72 -16.14
N GLU A 283 -5.24 3.83 -16.13
CA GLU A 283 -6.59 3.86 -15.56
C GLU A 283 -7.57 3.00 -16.37
N TRP A 284 -7.45 2.99 -17.70
CA TRP A 284 -8.18 2.09 -18.56
C TRP A 284 -7.91 0.62 -18.23
N GLN A 285 -6.62 0.26 -18.09
CA GLN A 285 -6.21 -1.10 -17.71
C GLN A 285 -6.76 -1.49 -16.33
N ARG A 286 -6.70 -0.57 -15.36
CA ARG A 286 -7.24 -0.77 -14.02
C ARG A 286 -8.75 -1.05 -14.05
N VAL A 287 -9.52 -0.20 -14.75
CA VAL A 287 -10.98 -0.35 -14.88
C VAL A 287 -11.32 -1.66 -15.57
N ARG A 288 -10.63 -2.01 -16.66
CA ARG A 288 -10.83 -3.29 -17.37
C ARG A 288 -10.57 -4.50 -16.46
N CYS A 289 -9.48 -4.45 -15.67
CA CYS A 289 -9.17 -5.51 -14.72
C CYS A 289 -10.20 -5.59 -13.59
N GLU A 290 -10.68 -4.45 -13.10
CA GLU A 290 -11.73 -4.38 -12.08
C GLU A 290 -13.05 -4.97 -12.58
N ASP A 291 -13.45 -4.68 -13.82
CA ASP A 291 -14.67 -5.22 -14.44
C ASP A 291 -14.58 -6.74 -14.67
N ALA A 292 -13.40 -7.26 -14.93
CA ALA A 292 -13.15 -8.69 -15.11
C ALA A 292 -12.92 -9.44 -13.79
N SER A 293 -12.82 -8.75 -12.66
CA SER A 293 -12.60 -9.36 -11.37
C SER A 293 -13.85 -10.04 -10.81
N VAL A 294 -13.65 -11.14 -10.09
CA VAL A 294 -14.72 -11.80 -9.31
C VAL A 294 -15.22 -10.90 -8.18
N PHE A 295 -14.41 -9.95 -7.73
CA PHE A 295 -14.72 -9.00 -6.66
C PHE A 295 -15.33 -7.67 -7.15
N LYS A 296 -15.73 -7.57 -8.42
CA LYS A 296 -16.28 -6.33 -9.03
C LYS A 296 -17.51 -5.76 -8.30
N HIS A 297 -18.25 -6.59 -7.57
CA HIS A 297 -19.40 -6.18 -6.77
C HIS A 297 -19.05 -5.64 -5.38
N ARG A 298 -17.74 -5.50 -5.08
CA ARG A 298 -17.22 -4.93 -3.83
C ARG A 298 -17.82 -5.55 -2.57
N PRO A 299 -17.67 -6.88 -2.38
CA PRO A 299 -18.18 -7.52 -1.18
C PRO A 299 -17.49 -7.02 0.09
N THR A 300 -18.20 -7.12 1.21
CA THR A 300 -17.59 -6.99 2.53
C THR A 300 -17.12 -8.36 2.98
N LEU A 301 -15.81 -8.53 3.10
CA LEU A 301 -15.19 -9.80 3.45
C LEU A 301 -15.16 -9.96 4.97
N HIS A 302 -15.59 -11.14 5.45
CA HIS A 302 -15.70 -11.47 6.88
C HIS A 302 -16.46 -10.41 7.71
N GLY A 303 -17.38 -9.66 7.08
CA GLY A 303 -18.09 -8.55 7.73
C GLY A 303 -17.17 -7.41 8.20
N LYS A 304 -15.92 -7.37 7.75
CA LYS A 304 -14.89 -6.46 8.26
C LYS A 304 -14.23 -5.61 7.18
N TYR A 305 -13.87 -6.20 6.04
CA TYR A 305 -13.12 -5.51 5.00
C TYR A 305 -14.02 -5.21 3.80
N LEU A 306 -14.47 -3.97 3.68
CA LEU A 306 -15.26 -3.50 2.53
C LEU A 306 -14.33 -3.17 1.37
N LEU A 307 -14.45 -3.89 0.25
CA LEU A 307 -13.68 -3.61 -0.96
C LEU A 307 -14.19 -2.32 -1.63
N GLN A 308 -13.25 -1.47 -2.07
CA GLN A 308 -13.59 -0.18 -2.69
C GLN A 308 -13.16 -0.11 -4.15
N ARG A 309 -11.87 -0.31 -4.44
CA ARG A 309 -11.26 -0.09 -5.74
C ARG A 309 -10.10 -1.04 -5.97
N LEU A 310 -9.96 -1.56 -7.20
CA LEU A 310 -8.76 -2.30 -7.59
C LEU A 310 -7.55 -1.34 -7.62
N LEU A 311 -6.46 -1.69 -6.95
CA LEU A 311 -5.18 -0.96 -6.98
C LEU A 311 -4.27 -1.51 -8.07
N GLY A 312 -4.23 -2.83 -8.23
CA GLY A 312 -3.39 -3.49 -9.22
C GLY A 312 -3.75 -4.95 -9.39
N LYS A 313 -3.38 -5.51 -10.56
CA LYS A 313 -3.55 -6.93 -10.88
C LYS A 313 -2.22 -7.48 -11.36
N GLY A 314 -1.71 -8.50 -10.69
CA GLY A 314 -0.58 -9.32 -11.11
C GLY A 314 -1.03 -10.57 -11.86
N GLY A 315 -0.10 -11.46 -12.18
CA GLY A 315 -0.41 -12.71 -12.87
C GLY A 315 -1.39 -13.61 -12.10
N PHE A 316 -1.24 -13.70 -10.79
CA PHE A 316 -2.03 -14.58 -9.92
C PHE A 316 -2.54 -13.88 -8.66
N SER A 317 -2.49 -12.57 -8.63
CA SER A 317 -2.92 -11.77 -7.49
C SER A 317 -3.61 -10.49 -7.91
N GLU A 318 -4.60 -10.09 -7.12
CA GLU A 318 -5.25 -8.78 -7.24
C GLU A 318 -5.07 -8.04 -5.91
N VAL A 319 -4.78 -6.74 -5.98
CA VAL A 319 -4.68 -5.89 -4.79
C VAL A 319 -5.80 -4.86 -4.82
N TRP A 320 -6.59 -4.83 -3.76
CA TRP A 320 -7.75 -3.94 -3.64
C TRP A 320 -7.56 -2.95 -2.50
N LEU A 321 -7.89 -1.69 -2.73
CA LEU A 321 -8.17 -0.75 -1.66
C LEU A 321 -9.42 -1.21 -0.93
N SER A 322 -9.32 -1.31 0.38
CA SER A 322 -10.42 -1.77 1.23
C SER A 322 -10.49 -0.93 2.50
N TYR A 323 -11.65 -0.88 3.11
CA TYR A 323 -11.84 -0.21 4.39
C TYR A 323 -12.02 -1.24 5.50
N ASP A 324 -11.19 -1.18 6.53
CA ASP A 324 -11.29 -1.99 7.76
C ASP A 324 -12.32 -1.33 8.68
N LEU A 325 -13.54 -1.89 8.73
CA LEU A 325 -14.67 -1.36 9.50
C LEU A 325 -14.45 -1.45 11.01
N ASP A 326 -13.61 -2.37 11.49
CA ASP A 326 -13.32 -2.52 12.92
C ASP A 326 -12.31 -1.49 13.41
N ASN A 327 -11.31 -1.18 12.57
CA ASN A 327 -10.22 -0.25 12.92
C ASN A 327 -10.37 1.12 12.24
N CYS A 328 -11.45 1.36 11.51
CA CYS A 328 -11.78 2.63 10.84
C CYS A 328 -10.61 3.19 10.01
N ARG A 329 -10.01 2.37 9.15
CA ARG A 329 -8.85 2.75 8.32
C ARG A 329 -8.86 2.09 6.96
N ASN A 330 -8.19 2.73 6.00
CA ASN A 330 -7.90 2.12 4.71
C ASN A 330 -6.79 1.06 4.85
N VAL A 331 -6.96 -0.05 4.13
CA VAL A 331 -6.00 -1.16 4.02
C VAL A 331 -5.90 -1.62 2.57
N ALA A 332 -4.81 -2.29 2.22
CA ALA A 332 -4.66 -2.96 0.94
C ALA A 332 -4.89 -4.47 1.14
N VAL A 333 -5.86 -5.04 0.44
CA VAL A 333 -6.14 -6.49 0.48
C VAL A 333 -5.59 -7.12 -0.78
N LYS A 334 -4.57 -7.97 -0.63
CA LYS A 334 -3.93 -8.73 -1.72
C LYS A 334 -4.54 -10.12 -1.74
N PHE A 335 -5.29 -10.43 -2.81
CA PHE A 335 -5.85 -11.74 -3.06
C PHE A 335 -4.85 -12.60 -3.81
N HIS A 336 -4.74 -13.84 -3.38
CA HIS A 336 -3.94 -14.88 -3.99
C HIS A 336 -4.89 -15.98 -4.46
N THR A 337 -5.06 -16.13 -5.77
CA THR A 337 -5.98 -17.10 -6.35
C THR A 337 -5.19 -18.24 -7.00
N LEU A 338 -5.50 -19.47 -6.62
CA LEU A 338 -4.96 -20.67 -7.25
C LEU A 338 -5.75 -20.94 -8.54
N ASP A 339 -5.04 -20.99 -9.65
CA ASP A 339 -5.67 -21.31 -10.93
C ASP A 339 -6.13 -22.78 -10.93
N SER A 340 -7.38 -23.03 -11.28
CA SER A 340 -7.95 -24.38 -11.33
C SER A 340 -7.21 -25.29 -12.32
N SER A 341 -6.62 -24.73 -13.38
CA SER A 341 -5.84 -25.45 -14.38
C SER A 341 -4.46 -25.94 -13.89
N TRP A 342 -4.01 -25.47 -12.73
CA TRP A 342 -2.73 -25.90 -12.19
C TRP A 342 -2.79 -27.29 -11.60
N GLY A 343 -1.77 -28.10 -11.89
CA GLY A 343 -1.56 -29.37 -11.18
C GLY A 343 -1.22 -29.11 -9.68
N ASP A 344 -1.49 -30.11 -8.86
CA ASP A 344 -1.33 -30.04 -7.39
C ASP A 344 0.05 -29.63 -6.93
N GLU A 345 1.10 -30.02 -7.65
CA GLU A 345 2.48 -29.65 -7.30
C GLU A 345 2.71 -28.12 -7.46
N LYS A 346 2.20 -27.54 -8.55
CA LYS A 346 2.28 -26.10 -8.78
C LYS A 346 1.46 -25.32 -7.75
N LYS A 347 0.25 -25.80 -7.42
CA LYS A 347 -0.58 -25.20 -6.36
C LYS A 347 0.14 -25.22 -5.02
N ARG A 348 0.72 -26.38 -4.64
CA ARG A 348 1.50 -26.50 -3.39
C ARG A 348 2.73 -25.61 -3.37
N ALA A 349 3.45 -25.48 -4.49
CA ALA A 349 4.59 -24.60 -4.59
C ALA A 349 4.18 -23.13 -4.35
N TYR A 350 3.11 -22.67 -5.01
CA TYR A 350 2.58 -21.31 -4.84
C TYR A 350 2.16 -21.03 -3.38
N VAL A 351 1.43 -21.95 -2.76
CA VAL A 351 1.03 -21.85 -1.34
C VAL A 351 2.24 -21.76 -0.42
N ARG A 352 3.29 -22.56 -0.66
CA ARG A 352 4.54 -22.48 0.13
C ARG A 352 5.21 -21.11 -0.01
N HIS A 353 5.20 -20.51 -1.19
CA HIS A 353 5.73 -19.17 -1.40
C HIS A 353 4.92 -18.10 -0.64
N ALA A 354 3.62 -18.14 -0.75
CA ALA A 354 2.75 -17.21 -0.04
C ALA A 354 2.78 -17.37 1.48
N ALA A 355 2.84 -18.60 1.98
CA ALA A 355 3.01 -18.89 3.41
C ALA A 355 4.36 -18.37 3.94
N ARG A 356 5.43 -18.44 3.13
CA ARG A 356 6.74 -17.86 3.46
C ARG A 356 6.67 -16.33 3.51
N GLU A 357 6.08 -15.68 2.48
CA GLU A 357 5.84 -14.24 2.46
C GLU A 357 5.13 -13.79 3.74
N TYR A 358 4.05 -14.46 4.08
CA TYR A 358 3.31 -14.20 5.31
C TYR A 358 4.19 -14.39 6.55
N SER A 359 4.91 -15.52 6.68
CA SER A 359 5.71 -15.82 7.88
C SER A 359 6.83 -14.83 8.10
N ILE A 360 7.42 -14.29 7.02
CA ILE A 360 8.44 -13.25 7.07
C ILE A 360 7.82 -11.91 7.47
N GLN A 361 6.74 -11.49 6.78
CA GLN A 361 6.19 -10.14 6.93
C GLN A 361 5.41 -9.95 8.23
N ARG A 362 4.83 -11.02 8.80
CA ARG A 362 4.05 -10.97 10.04
C ARG A 362 4.79 -10.32 11.21
N ASP A 363 6.08 -10.60 11.33
CA ASP A 363 6.89 -10.17 12.48
C ASP A 363 7.66 -8.87 12.19
N LEU A 364 7.47 -8.28 10.99
CA LEU A 364 8.11 -7.02 10.61
C LEU A 364 7.31 -5.80 11.07
N GLN A 365 7.95 -4.95 11.88
CA GLN A 365 7.38 -3.70 12.37
C GLN A 365 8.43 -2.59 12.24
N HIS A 366 8.35 -1.82 11.16
CA HIS A 366 9.26 -0.71 10.88
C HIS A 366 8.58 0.33 9.99
N ASP A 367 8.84 1.61 10.20
CA ASP A 367 8.19 2.71 9.47
C ASP A 367 8.46 2.70 7.96
N ARG A 368 9.56 2.06 7.53
CA ARG A 368 9.96 1.95 6.12
C ARG A 368 9.64 0.59 5.50
N ILE A 369 8.74 -0.17 6.13
CA ILE A 369 8.28 -1.48 5.64
C ILE A 369 6.76 -1.51 5.71
N VAL A 370 6.11 -1.94 4.64
CA VAL A 370 4.65 -2.14 4.60
C VAL A 370 4.25 -3.19 5.63
N ARG A 371 3.38 -2.81 6.55
CA ARG A 371 2.94 -3.68 7.63
C ARG A 371 1.89 -4.68 7.16
N LEU A 372 2.00 -5.93 7.61
CA LEU A 372 0.96 -6.93 7.50
C LEU A 372 0.01 -6.81 8.70
N HIS A 373 -1.30 -6.76 8.43
CA HIS A 373 -2.33 -6.61 9.45
C HIS A 373 -3.09 -7.90 9.73
N ASP A 374 -3.43 -8.65 8.68
CA ASP A 374 -4.24 -9.89 8.82
C ASP A 374 -4.02 -10.82 7.63
N VAL A 375 -4.47 -12.05 7.76
CA VAL A 375 -4.57 -13.06 6.70
C VAL A 375 -5.82 -13.88 6.92
N PHE A 376 -6.55 -14.21 5.84
CA PHE A 376 -7.75 -15.05 5.91
C PHE A 376 -8.03 -15.77 4.59
N GLU A 377 -8.80 -16.85 4.68
CA GLU A 377 -9.35 -17.54 3.51
C GLU A 377 -10.59 -16.83 2.99
N VAL A 378 -10.71 -16.71 1.68
CA VAL A 378 -11.89 -16.17 1.01
C VAL A 378 -12.78 -17.32 0.55
N ASP A 379 -12.19 -18.32 -0.11
CA ASP A 379 -12.81 -19.56 -0.57
C ASP A 379 -11.75 -20.68 -0.64
N ALA A 380 -12.11 -21.83 -1.24
CA ALA A 380 -11.25 -23.01 -1.31
C ALA A 380 -9.93 -22.77 -2.07
N ASP A 381 -9.94 -21.90 -3.09
CA ASP A 381 -8.81 -21.63 -3.97
C ASP A 381 -8.24 -20.20 -3.79
N THR A 382 -8.83 -19.38 -2.89
CA THR A 382 -8.45 -17.97 -2.73
C THR A 382 -8.20 -17.63 -1.26
N PHE A 383 -7.06 -17.04 -0.96
CA PHE A 383 -6.79 -16.43 0.33
C PHE A 383 -6.35 -14.98 0.16
N ALA A 384 -6.46 -14.21 1.22
CA ALA A 384 -6.15 -12.79 1.21
C ALA A 384 -5.19 -12.41 2.34
N THR A 385 -4.23 -11.54 2.03
CA THR A 385 -3.39 -10.84 2.99
C THR A 385 -3.81 -9.38 3.08
N VAL A 386 -3.93 -8.87 4.30
CA VAL A 386 -4.30 -7.48 4.58
C VAL A 386 -3.06 -6.70 4.95
N LEU A 387 -2.73 -5.72 4.14
CA LEU A 387 -1.51 -4.92 4.24
C LEU A 387 -1.84 -3.46 4.58
N GLU A 388 -0.88 -2.75 5.10
CA GLU A 388 -0.92 -1.30 5.22
C GLU A 388 -1.14 -0.66 3.85
N TYR A 389 -2.10 0.28 3.76
CA TYR A 389 -2.35 1.01 2.54
C TYR A 389 -1.42 2.22 2.41
N CYS A 390 -0.63 2.23 1.35
CA CYS A 390 0.18 3.37 0.93
C CYS A 390 -0.59 4.13 -0.15
N SER A 391 -0.92 5.40 0.11
CA SER A 391 -1.80 6.19 -0.78
C SER A 391 -1.07 6.86 -1.93
N GLY A 392 0.25 6.94 -1.86
CA GLY A 392 1.09 7.45 -2.94
C GLY A 392 1.39 6.37 -3.99
N ASP A 393 1.90 6.83 -5.12
CA ASP A 393 2.36 5.94 -6.20
C ASP A 393 3.64 5.19 -5.79
N ASP A 394 4.03 4.20 -6.58
CA ASP A 394 5.33 3.54 -6.43
C ASP A 394 6.47 4.39 -7.05
N LEU A 395 7.71 4.06 -6.67
CA LEU A 395 8.88 4.79 -7.15
C LEU A 395 9.12 4.62 -8.66
N ASP A 396 8.75 3.48 -9.26
CA ASP A 396 8.88 3.26 -10.70
C ASP A 396 7.99 4.23 -11.47
N LEU A 397 6.76 4.40 -11.00
CA LEU A 397 5.82 5.35 -11.56
C LEU A 397 6.31 6.78 -11.41
N LEU A 398 6.78 7.15 -10.23
CA LEU A 398 7.36 8.48 -9.98
C LEU A 398 8.55 8.77 -10.92
N LEU A 399 9.42 7.78 -11.16
CA LEU A 399 10.55 7.90 -12.09
C LEU A 399 10.10 8.03 -13.55
N ARG A 400 9.09 7.28 -13.97
CA ARG A 400 8.51 7.38 -15.33
C ARG A 400 7.88 8.75 -15.58
N GLU A 401 7.21 9.30 -14.59
CA GLU A 401 6.56 10.61 -14.71
C GLU A 401 7.55 11.78 -14.71
N ARG A 402 8.53 11.74 -13.84
CA ARG A 402 9.52 12.83 -13.69
C ARG A 402 10.74 12.69 -14.58
N GLY A 403 10.97 11.51 -15.15
CA GLY A 403 12.16 11.15 -15.93
C GLY A 403 13.41 11.02 -15.06
N ARG A 404 13.65 11.97 -14.17
CA ARG A 404 14.74 11.95 -13.18
C ARG A 404 14.36 12.73 -11.94
N LEU A 405 14.88 12.32 -10.80
CA LEU A 405 14.72 13.02 -9.52
C LEU A 405 15.85 14.04 -9.33
N LYS A 406 15.57 15.06 -8.54
CA LYS A 406 16.62 15.95 -8.01
C LYS A 406 17.49 15.13 -7.04
N GLU A 407 18.75 15.46 -6.92
CA GLU A 407 19.71 14.74 -6.08
C GLU A 407 19.25 14.67 -4.60
N ASN A 408 18.74 15.77 -4.06
CA ASN A 408 18.24 15.80 -2.68
C ASN A 408 17.04 14.87 -2.47
N ASP A 409 16.10 14.83 -3.41
CA ASP A 409 14.93 13.94 -3.35
C ASP A 409 15.36 12.47 -3.45
N ALA A 410 16.25 12.16 -4.40
CA ALA A 410 16.80 10.82 -4.58
C ALA A 410 17.56 10.35 -3.32
N LYS A 411 18.38 11.22 -2.73
CA LYS A 411 19.10 10.96 -1.47
C LYS A 411 18.14 10.69 -0.31
N ALA A 412 17.08 11.49 -0.17
CA ALA A 412 16.09 11.32 0.88
C ALA A 412 15.37 9.95 0.76
N ILE A 413 14.94 9.57 -0.44
CA ILE A 413 14.32 8.28 -0.71
C ILE A 413 15.30 7.13 -0.42
N LEU A 414 16.55 7.24 -0.91
CA LEU A 414 17.57 6.21 -0.69
C LEU A 414 17.86 5.98 0.79
N LEU A 415 17.97 7.04 1.59
CA LEU A 415 18.20 6.92 3.04
C LEU A 415 17.05 6.20 3.74
N GLN A 416 15.81 6.42 3.31
CA GLN A 416 14.65 5.72 3.86
C GLN A 416 14.67 4.23 3.49
N ILE A 417 14.99 3.89 2.24
CA ILE A 417 15.15 2.50 1.79
C ILE A 417 16.26 1.82 2.58
N LEU A 418 17.41 2.47 2.74
CA LEU A 418 18.53 1.94 3.52
C LEU A 418 18.17 1.73 5.00
N SER A 419 17.32 2.58 5.58
CA SER A 419 16.79 2.39 6.94
C SER A 419 15.96 1.11 7.04
N GLY A 420 15.06 0.85 6.07
CA GLY A 420 14.31 -0.39 5.99
C GLY A 420 15.19 -1.63 5.80
N LEU A 421 16.18 -1.56 4.90
CA LEU A 421 17.12 -2.65 4.67
C LEU A 421 18.01 -2.93 5.89
N LYS A 422 18.47 -1.90 6.59
CA LYS A 422 19.20 -2.06 7.85
C LYS A 422 18.38 -2.83 8.87
N TYR A 423 17.11 -2.51 9.01
CA TYR A 423 16.20 -3.24 9.89
C TYR A 423 16.04 -4.70 9.47
N LEU A 424 15.89 -5.00 8.18
CA LEU A 424 15.77 -6.36 7.67
C LEU A 424 17.04 -7.19 7.92
N HIS A 425 18.20 -6.62 7.70
CA HIS A 425 19.48 -7.31 7.84
C HIS A 425 19.95 -7.43 9.29
N ALA A 426 19.45 -6.60 10.20
CA ALA A 426 19.87 -6.67 11.61
C ALA A 426 19.16 -7.85 12.30
N PRO A 427 19.88 -8.84 12.81
CA PRO A 427 19.29 -9.84 13.69
C PRO A 427 18.87 -9.16 14.99
N THR A 428 17.62 -9.40 15.43
CA THR A 428 17.09 -8.81 16.68
C THR A 428 16.67 -9.90 17.65
N GLY A 429 16.79 -9.64 18.97
CA GLY A 429 16.46 -10.58 20.03
C GLY A 429 17.64 -11.41 20.48
N THR A 430 17.47 -12.14 21.57
CA THR A 430 18.47 -13.04 22.20
C THR A 430 17.86 -14.44 22.40
N GLY A 431 18.68 -15.48 22.29
CA GLY A 431 18.23 -16.86 22.51
C GLY A 431 17.30 -17.37 21.40
N ASN A 432 16.23 -18.09 21.78
CA ASN A 432 15.28 -18.71 20.85
C ASN A 432 14.36 -17.70 20.12
N ASP A 433 14.24 -16.46 20.62
CA ASP A 433 13.43 -15.39 20.01
C ASP A 433 14.25 -14.51 19.05
N ARG A 434 15.44 -14.94 18.67
CA ARG A 434 16.30 -14.19 17.76
C ARG A 434 15.74 -14.21 16.35
N ARG A 435 15.27 -13.05 15.86
CA ARG A 435 14.95 -12.86 14.44
C ARG A 435 16.24 -12.92 13.63
N ARG A 436 16.28 -13.80 12.63
CA ARG A 436 17.39 -13.91 11.68
C ARG A 436 17.34 -12.76 10.66
N ALA A 437 18.47 -12.52 9.99
CA ALA A 437 18.52 -11.55 8.90
C ALA A 437 17.60 -11.97 7.74
N ILE A 438 17.02 -10.99 7.08
CA ILE A 438 16.12 -11.20 5.93
C ILE A 438 16.71 -10.47 4.73
N ILE A 439 16.84 -11.19 3.61
CA ILE A 439 17.23 -10.63 2.33
C ILE A 439 16.00 -10.56 1.44
N HIS A 440 15.73 -9.38 0.85
CA HIS A 440 14.50 -9.11 0.09
C HIS A 440 14.47 -9.83 -1.27
N TYR A 441 15.57 -9.88 -1.99
CA TYR A 441 15.80 -10.48 -3.32
C TYR A 441 15.00 -9.89 -4.50
N ASP A 442 14.00 -9.06 -4.28
CA ASP A 442 13.23 -8.39 -5.34
C ASP A 442 13.11 -6.87 -5.10
N LEU A 443 14.23 -6.26 -4.67
CA LEU A 443 14.24 -4.81 -4.46
C LEU A 443 14.33 -4.09 -5.81
N LYS A 444 13.23 -3.45 -6.20
CA LYS A 444 13.07 -2.68 -7.44
C LYS A 444 12.20 -1.46 -7.18
N PRO A 445 12.22 -0.42 -8.04
CA PRO A 445 11.41 0.77 -7.84
C PRO A 445 9.92 0.49 -7.66
N GLY A 446 9.35 -0.49 -8.37
CA GLY A 446 7.93 -0.87 -8.22
C GLY A 446 7.57 -1.48 -6.86
N ASN A 447 8.57 -1.93 -6.07
CA ASN A 447 8.38 -2.46 -4.73
C ASN A 447 8.70 -1.42 -3.63
N ILE A 448 8.79 -0.13 -3.99
CA ILE A 448 8.90 1.00 -3.07
C ILE A 448 7.66 1.86 -3.23
N LEU A 449 6.79 1.82 -2.23
CA LEU A 449 5.54 2.60 -2.19
C LEU A 449 5.74 3.86 -1.36
N PHE A 450 4.91 4.87 -1.62
CA PHE A 450 4.88 6.08 -0.80
C PHE A 450 3.60 6.12 0.04
N ASP A 451 3.73 6.44 1.31
CA ASP A 451 2.59 6.64 2.21
C ASP A 451 1.97 8.05 2.05
N GLN A 452 0.95 8.36 2.88
CA GLN A 452 0.27 9.67 2.85
C GLN A 452 1.19 10.86 3.15
N ARG A 453 2.32 10.64 3.80
CA ARG A 453 3.32 11.67 4.13
C ARG A 453 4.38 11.81 3.06
N GLY A 454 4.35 10.94 2.04
CA GLY A 454 5.40 10.83 1.03
C GLY A 454 6.61 10.04 1.51
N ASP A 455 6.49 9.29 2.59
CA ASP A 455 7.54 8.42 3.11
C ASP A 455 7.62 7.11 2.35
N ALA A 456 8.85 6.69 1.97
CA ALA A 456 9.08 5.47 1.22
C ALA A 456 8.98 4.22 2.12
N LYS A 457 8.28 3.19 1.62
CA LYS A 457 8.08 1.90 2.29
C LYS A 457 8.37 0.74 1.35
N ILE A 458 9.13 -0.24 1.82
CA ILE A 458 9.45 -1.48 1.10
C ILE A 458 8.25 -2.42 1.21
N THR A 459 7.86 -3.03 0.08
CA THR A 459 6.76 -3.99 -0.01
C THR A 459 7.16 -5.21 -0.84
N ASP A 460 6.29 -6.22 -0.87
CA ASP A 460 6.41 -7.46 -1.67
C ASP A 460 7.59 -8.35 -1.28
N PHE A 461 7.37 -9.14 -0.22
CA PHE A 461 8.34 -10.09 0.33
C PHE A 461 8.27 -11.49 -0.30
N GLY A 462 7.61 -11.65 -1.45
CA GLY A 462 7.37 -12.94 -2.11
C GLY A 462 8.63 -13.74 -2.45
N LEU A 463 9.76 -13.08 -2.76
CA LEU A 463 11.05 -13.70 -3.01
C LEU A 463 12.01 -13.68 -1.82
N SER A 464 11.61 -13.08 -0.70
CA SER A 464 12.48 -12.88 0.46
C SER A 464 12.90 -14.20 1.12
N LYS A 465 14.09 -14.19 1.72
CA LYS A 465 14.65 -15.35 2.42
C LYS A 465 15.21 -14.94 3.78
N ILE A 466 15.03 -15.81 4.76
CA ILE A 466 15.67 -15.75 6.07
C ILE A 466 17.05 -16.38 5.96
N VAL A 467 18.09 -15.71 6.46
CA VAL A 467 19.51 -16.12 6.33
C VAL A 467 20.12 -16.36 7.71
#